data_08107c2352e58b94528d246004bc3073
#
_entry.id   08107c2352e58b94528d246004bc3073
#
_cell.length_a   1.000
_cell.length_b   1.000
_cell.length_c   1.000
_cell.angle_alpha   90.00
_cell.angle_beta   90.00
_cell.angle_gamma   90.00
#
_symmetry.space_group_name_H-M   'P 1'
#
loop_
_entity.id
_entity.type
_entity.pdbx_description
1 polymer ?
#
loop_
_entity_poly.entity_id
_entity_poly.type
_entity_poly.pdbx_seq_one_letter_code
_entity_poly.pdbx_strand_id
1 'polypeptide(L)'
;MSDAFEVSEQRSVPPAEAFGLLGNELRVTILLELGDAKEGSQPRPLSFEELRRRCDITDSGRFNYHLQELLDVFVTEKEAGYGLLYPGVILYRAIKADSFTDRTTVDPFPVDSSCPDCGGGLEATYRNSMLVVRCPDCGTLHFKYHLPPGAIRSNDPDAVLWAANVYARRDLMTVASHVCPTCASEMYHDVVPEDEKSSDLEHATPGPAVVHHCSYCKNFFSTDLPEVLVYHREVLPFVAASEPELLTDLLWTVDACDHAAITVDQRGPLRVSVPFSADGDQLDVTVDRSLTVVETERH
;
A
#
# COMPACT_ATOMS: atom_id res chain seq x y z
N MET A 1 -32.66 -15.59 -0.15
CA MET A 1 -33.14 -14.31 -0.65
C MET A 1 -32.11 -13.30 -0.17
N SER A 2 -31.26 -12.83 -1.06
CA SER A 2 -30.26 -11.81 -0.77
C SER A 2 -30.98 -10.46 -0.82
N ASP A 3 -31.20 -9.84 0.32
CA ASP A 3 -31.58 -8.42 0.35
C ASP A 3 -30.43 -7.67 -0.35
N ALA A 4 -30.73 -7.11 -1.51
CA ALA A 4 -29.80 -6.30 -2.25
C ALA A 4 -29.42 -5.10 -1.35
N PHE A 5 -28.13 -4.89 -1.13
CA PHE A 5 -27.61 -3.72 -0.44
C PHE A 5 -27.97 -2.49 -1.26
N GLU A 6 -28.98 -1.73 -0.81
CA GLU A 6 -29.38 -0.48 -1.44
C GLU A 6 -28.42 0.64 -1.03
N VAL A 7 -27.63 1.12 -1.97
CA VAL A 7 -26.84 2.34 -1.80
C VAL A 7 -27.78 3.52 -2.00
N SER A 8 -28.11 4.22 -0.89
CA SER A 8 -28.79 5.52 -1.00
C SER A 8 -27.82 6.53 -1.65
N GLU A 9 -28.25 7.16 -2.73
CA GLU A 9 -27.48 8.22 -3.39
C GLU A 9 -27.25 9.39 -2.41
N GLN A 10 -26.03 9.50 -1.88
CA GLN A 10 -25.58 10.74 -1.26
C GLN A 10 -25.15 11.71 -2.37
N ARG A 11 -25.32 13.02 -2.12
CA ARG A 11 -24.92 14.09 -3.03
C ARG A 11 -23.47 13.89 -3.50
N SER A 12 -23.30 13.51 -4.76
CA SER A 12 -21.99 13.37 -5.39
C SER A 12 -21.55 14.75 -5.89
N VAL A 13 -20.36 15.18 -5.48
CA VAL A 13 -19.70 16.39 -6.02
C VAL A 13 -18.79 15.95 -7.18
N PRO A 14 -18.91 16.56 -8.38
CA PRO A 14 -18.05 16.24 -9.50
C PRO A 14 -16.57 16.45 -9.16
N PRO A 15 -15.64 15.57 -9.60
CA PRO A 15 -14.21 15.70 -9.28
C PRO A 15 -13.61 17.07 -9.63
N ALA A 16 -13.99 17.64 -10.78
CA ALA A 16 -13.50 18.96 -11.20
C ALA A 16 -13.92 20.08 -10.24
N GLU A 17 -15.13 20.00 -9.69
CA GLU A 17 -15.64 20.95 -8.69
C GLU A 17 -14.88 20.77 -7.36
N ALA A 18 -14.79 19.53 -6.86
CA ALA A 18 -14.08 19.25 -5.62
C ALA A 18 -12.60 19.67 -5.67
N PHE A 19 -11.88 19.33 -6.74
CA PHE A 19 -10.48 19.75 -6.90
C PHE A 19 -10.34 21.25 -7.16
N GLY A 20 -11.31 21.89 -7.83
CA GLY A 20 -11.34 23.33 -8.03
C GLY A 20 -11.38 24.13 -6.73
N LEU A 21 -11.97 23.56 -5.66
CA LEU A 21 -11.97 24.17 -4.33
C LEU A 21 -10.56 24.30 -3.76
N LEU A 22 -9.64 23.41 -4.11
CA LEU A 22 -8.28 23.37 -3.59
C LEU A 22 -7.32 24.34 -4.29
N GLY A 23 -7.73 24.97 -5.39
CA GLY A 23 -6.94 25.95 -6.12
C GLY A 23 -6.77 27.30 -5.41
N ASN A 24 -6.98 27.36 -4.08
CA ASN A 24 -6.88 28.59 -3.29
C ASN A 24 -6.10 28.31 -1.98
N GLU A 25 -5.05 29.08 -1.75
CA GLU A 25 -4.15 28.92 -0.60
C GLU A 25 -4.90 28.97 0.75
N LEU A 26 -5.83 29.93 0.93
CA LEU A 26 -6.57 30.05 2.18
C LEU A 26 -7.44 28.81 2.45
N ARG A 27 -8.05 28.21 1.43
CA ARG A 27 -8.85 26.99 1.60
C ARG A 27 -7.98 25.80 2.02
N VAL A 28 -6.79 25.67 1.44
CA VAL A 28 -5.82 24.65 1.87
C VAL A 28 -5.37 24.91 3.32
N THR A 29 -5.09 26.16 3.68
CA THR A 29 -4.74 26.55 5.06
C THR A 29 -5.87 26.18 6.04
N ILE A 30 -7.13 26.46 5.71
CA ILE A 30 -8.29 26.09 6.54
C ILE A 30 -8.31 24.58 6.80
N LEU A 31 -8.10 23.76 5.77
CA LEU A 31 -8.08 22.31 5.89
C LEU A 31 -6.92 21.83 6.78
N LEU A 32 -5.74 22.42 6.65
CA LEU A 32 -4.58 22.09 7.47
C LEU A 32 -4.81 22.48 8.95
N GLU A 33 -5.33 23.65 9.23
CA GLU A 33 -5.60 24.11 10.59
C GLU A 33 -6.68 23.25 11.29
N LEU A 34 -7.72 22.85 10.56
CA LEU A 34 -8.72 21.92 11.08
C LEU A 34 -8.15 20.52 11.34
N GLY A 35 -7.27 20.04 10.46
CA GLY A 35 -6.64 18.73 10.62
C GLY A 35 -5.60 18.71 11.75
N ASP A 36 -4.89 19.82 11.99
CA ASP A 36 -3.93 19.97 13.07
C ASP A 36 -4.59 20.28 14.43
N ALA A 37 -5.91 20.58 14.46
CA ALA A 37 -6.64 20.89 15.66
C ALA A 37 -6.88 19.63 16.52
N LYS A 38 -6.26 19.58 17.69
CA LYS A 38 -6.36 18.46 18.63
C LYS A 38 -6.61 18.92 20.07
N GLU A 39 -7.26 18.06 20.83
CA GLU A 39 -7.32 18.12 22.30
C GLU A 39 -6.80 16.78 22.82
N GLY A 40 -5.59 16.81 23.39
CA GLY A 40 -4.82 15.59 23.60
C GLY A 40 -4.52 14.89 22.29
N SER A 41 -4.95 13.63 22.14
CA SER A 41 -4.77 12.84 20.91
C SER A 41 -5.98 12.85 19.98
N GLN A 42 -7.08 13.52 20.34
CA GLN A 42 -8.33 13.51 19.59
C GLN A 42 -8.48 14.76 18.71
N PRO A 43 -9.02 14.64 17.48
CA PRO A 43 -9.44 15.80 16.71
C PRO A 43 -10.49 16.61 17.47
N ARG A 44 -10.38 17.92 17.45
CA ARG A 44 -11.39 18.81 18.02
C ARG A 44 -11.91 19.81 17.00
N PRO A 45 -13.19 20.20 17.08
CA PRO A 45 -13.72 21.28 16.27
C PRO A 45 -13.12 22.63 16.70
N LEU A 46 -13.03 23.57 15.76
CA LEU A 46 -12.61 24.94 15.99
C LEU A 46 -13.79 25.89 15.82
N SER A 47 -13.95 26.88 16.72
CA SER A 47 -14.90 27.96 16.49
C SER A 47 -14.48 28.80 15.27
N PHE A 48 -15.41 29.55 14.68
CA PHE A 48 -15.14 30.46 13.56
C PHE A 48 -13.98 31.39 13.86
N GLU A 49 -14.00 32.06 15.03
CA GLU A 49 -12.97 33.03 15.43
C GLU A 49 -11.61 32.36 15.68
N GLU A 50 -11.59 31.18 16.27
CA GLU A 50 -10.35 30.44 16.49
C GLU A 50 -9.73 30.02 15.17
N LEU A 51 -10.52 29.45 14.26
CA LEU A 51 -10.05 28.99 12.94
C LEU A 51 -9.54 30.17 12.11
N ARG A 52 -10.28 31.30 12.06
CA ARG A 52 -9.86 32.51 11.37
C ARG A 52 -8.52 33.04 11.89
N ARG A 53 -8.35 33.09 13.21
CA ARG A 53 -7.11 33.50 13.86
C ARG A 53 -5.93 32.59 13.53
N ARG A 54 -6.15 31.26 13.48
CA ARG A 54 -5.12 30.30 13.10
C ARG A 54 -4.69 30.45 11.64
N CYS A 55 -5.63 30.78 10.77
CA CYS A 55 -5.33 31.09 9.36
C CYS A 55 -4.69 32.46 9.14
N ASP A 56 -4.44 33.25 10.20
CA ASP A 56 -3.86 34.62 10.17
C ASP A 56 -4.64 35.57 9.24
N ILE A 57 -5.98 35.47 9.22
CA ILE A 57 -6.85 36.32 8.39
C ILE A 57 -7.61 37.29 9.24
N THR A 58 -7.43 38.61 8.96
CA THR A 58 -8.15 39.71 9.63
C THR A 58 -9.52 39.94 9.02
N ASP A 59 -9.67 39.84 7.71
CA ASP A 59 -10.93 40.02 6.99
C ASP A 59 -11.88 38.82 7.21
N SER A 60 -12.88 39.01 8.06
CA SER A 60 -13.87 37.99 8.39
C SER A 60 -14.80 37.65 7.22
N GLY A 61 -15.10 38.60 6.34
CA GLY A 61 -15.94 38.39 5.18
C GLY A 61 -15.25 37.49 4.15
N ARG A 62 -13.99 37.81 3.83
CA ARG A 62 -13.16 36.95 2.96
C ARG A 62 -12.99 35.57 3.53
N PHE A 63 -12.69 35.45 4.83
CA PHE A 63 -12.54 34.17 5.50
C PHE A 63 -13.84 33.36 5.42
N ASN A 64 -14.97 33.94 5.77
CA ASN A 64 -16.27 33.27 5.72
C ASN A 64 -16.59 32.76 4.31
N TYR A 65 -16.35 33.55 3.27
CA TYR A 65 -16.55 33.11 1.89
C TYR A 65 -15.79 31.81 1.59
N HIS A 66 -14.50 31.75 1.90
CA HIS A 66 -13.69 30.55 1.63
C HIS A 66 -14.05 29.36 2.51
N LEU A 67 -14.48 29.60 3.75
CA LEU A 67 -14.94 28.53 4.64
C LEU A 67 -16.28 27.94 4.15
N GLN A 68 -17.21 28.78 3.70
CA GLN A 68 -18.50 28.33 3.15
C GLN A 68 -18.33 27.48 1.88
N GLU A 69 -17.38 27.81 1.01
CA GLU A 69 -17.06 27.01 -0.18
C GLU A 69 -16.59 25.58 0.15
N LEU A 70 -16.02 25.35 1.32
CA LEU A 70 -15.54 24.03 1.77
C LEU A 70 -16.61 23.20 2.49
N LEU A 71 -17.70 23.85 2.94
CA LEU A 71 -18.76 23.14 3.65
C LEU A 71 -19.41 22.07 2.78
N ASP A 72 -19.83 21.00 3.42
CA ASP A 72 -20.49 19.83 2.81
C ASP A 72 -19.64 19.06 1.77
N VAL A 73 -18.41 19.53 1.47
CA VAL A 73 -17.46 18.82 0.62
C VAL A 73 -16.29 18.28 1.45
N PHE A 74 -15.58 19.15 2.15
CA PHE A 74 -14.42 18.81 2.96
C PHE A 74 -14.56 19.17 4.44
N VAL A 75 -15.46 20.10 4.76
CA VAL A 75 -15.66 20.66 6.10
C VAL A 75 -17.11 20.47 6.53
N THR A 76 -17.33 20.23 7.80
CA THR A 76 -18.65 20.21 8.44
C THR A 76 -18.73 21.23 9.56
N GLU A 77 -19.90 21.85 9.74
CA GLU A 77 -20.24 22.67 10.88
C GLU A 77 -21.10 21.88 11.87
N LYS A 78 -20.76 21.93 13.14
CA LYS A 78 -21.50 21.30 14.24
C LYS A 78 -21.65 22.32 15.38
N GLU A 79 -22.46 22.00 16.38
CA GLU A 79 -22.66 22.87 17.55
C GLU A 79 -21.34 23.31 18.22
N ALA A 80 -20.34 22.43 18.23
CA ALA A 80 -19.01 22.70 18.82
C ALA A 80 -18.06 23.47 17.87
N GLY A 81 -18.44 23.75 16.62
CA GLY A 81 -17.63 24.43 15.62
C GLY A 81 -17.38 23.63 14.34
N TYR A 82 -16.33 23.99 13.60
CA TYR A 82 -15.96 23.40 12.32
C TYR A 82 -15.01 22.23 12.48
N GLY A 83 -15.17 21.21 11.64
CA GLY A 83 -14.29 20.04 11.59
C GLY A 83 -14.18 19.47 10.17
N LEU A 84 -13.26 18.53 9.96
CA LEU A 84 -13.13 17.87 8.67
C LEU A 84 -14.20 16.77 8.47
N LEU A 85 -14.78 16.75 7.28
CA LEU A 85 -15.46 15.55 6.75
C LEU A 85 -14.40 14.52 6.34
N TYR A 86 -14.81 13.25 6.13
CA TYR A 86 -13.89 12.19 5.73
C TYR A 86 -13.06 12.52 4.47
N PRO A 87 -13.62 13.09 3.38
CA PRO A 87 -12.82 13.56 2.25
C PRO A 87 -11.76 14.60 2.64
N GLY A 88 -12.10 15.52 3.54
CA GLY A 88 -11.14 16.49 4.10
C GLY A 88 -10.03 15.82 4.91
N VAL A 89 -10.35 14.77 5.69
CA VAL A 89 -9.35 13.99 6.44
C VAL A 89 -8.38 13.27 5.49
N ILE A 90 -8.88 12.65 4.42
CA ILE A 90 -8.04 11.97 3.42
C ILE A 90 -7.09 12.98 2.77
N LEU A 91 -7.62 14.13 2.33
CA LEU A 91 -6.81 15.19 1.72
C LEU A 91 -5.75 15.73 2.69
N TYR A 92 -6.14 16.06 3.92
CA TYR A 92 -5.21 16.49 4.96
C TYR A 92 -4.05 15.49 5.16
N ARG A 93 -4.38 14.19 5.29
CA ARG A 93 -3.37 13.14 5.45
C ARG A 93 -2.45 13.02 4.25
N ALA A 94 -2.97 13.12 3.04
CA ALA A 94 -2.18 13.07 1.81
C ALA A 94 -1.22 14.27 1.69
N ILE A 95 -1.65 15.48 2.12
CA ILE A 95 -0.78 16.66 2.21
C ILE A 95 0.31 16.45 3.27
N LYS A 96 -0.04 15.97 4.47
CA LYS A 96 0.92 15.71 5.55
C LYS A 96 1.91 14.59 5.24
N ALA A 97 1.54 13.67 4.37
CA ALA A 97 2.43 12.61 3.84
C ALA A 97 3.29 13.09 2.66
N ASP A 98 3.19 14.35 2.25
CA ASP A 98 3.86 14.97 1.10
C ASP A 98 3.58 14.28 -0.25
N SER A 99 2.47 13.55 -0.35
CA SER A 99 2.15 12.73 -1.52
C SER A 99 2.06 13.53 -2.83
N PHE A 100 1.81 14.85 -2.76
CA PHE A 100 1.66 15.72 -3.93
C PHE A 100 2.76 16.76 -4.08
N THR A 101 3.50 17.08 -3.02
CA THR A 101 4.31 18.30 -2.92
C THR A 101 5.79 18.05 -2.82
N ASP A 102 6.23 16.88 -2.39
CA ASP A 102 7.65 16.56 -2.22
C ASP A 102 8.14 15.55 -3.26
N ARG A 103 9.37 15.78 -3.73
CA ARG A 103 10.12 14.91 -4.64
C ARG A 103 11.49 14.58 -4.05
N THR A 104 11.51 14.26 -2.76
CA THR A 104 12.72 13.87 -2.06
C THR A 104 13.42 12.72 -2.79
N THR A 105 14.74 12.82 -2.88
CA THR A 105 15.63 11.76 -3.37
C THR A 105 16.62 11.46 -2.25
N VAL A 106 16.86 10.17 -1.99
CA VAL A 106 17.89 9.71 -1.07
C VAL A 106 18.93 8.95 -1.88
N ASP A 107 20.21 9.33 -1.70
CA ASP A 107 21.33 8.62 -2.30
C ASP A 107 21.40 7.17 -1.79
N PRO A 108 22.09 6.26 -2.50
CA PRO A 108 22.23 4.89 -2.06
C PRO A 108 22.75 4.78 -0.62
N PHE A 109 22.10 3.95 0.17
CA PHE A 109 22.53 3.65 1.53
C PHE A 109 22.54 2.15 1.77
N PRO A 110 23.44 1.63 2.63
CA PRO A 110 23.54 0.20 2.88
C PRO A 110 22.33 -0.32 3.63
N VAL A 111 21.98 -1.56 3.32
CA VAL A 111 20.95 -2.35 4.01
C VAL A 111 21.66 -3.44 4.80
N ASP A 112 21.29 -3.63 6.07
CA ASP A 112 21.90 -4.68 6.93
C ASP A 112 21.37 -6.07 6.56
N SER A 113 21.65 -6.48 5.33
CA SER A 113 21.39 -7.83 4.82
C SER A 113 22.28 -8.14 3.62
N SER A 114 22.51 -9.43 3.37
CA SER A 114 23.28 -9.93 2.24
C SER A 114 22.38 -10.37 1.12
N CYS A 115 22.88 -10.23 -0.11
CA CYS A 115 22.20 -10.73 -1.30
C CYS A 115 22.12 -12.26 -1.26
N PRO A 116 20.92 -12.87 -1.34
CA PRO A 116 20.78 -14.33 -1.36
C PRO A 116 21.42 -14.96 -2.59
N ASP A 117 21.53 -14.24 -3.72
CA ASP A 117 22.06 -14.79 -4.97
C ASP A 117 23.61 -14.84 -5.01
N CYS A 118 24.28 -13.82 -4.49
CA CYS A 118 25.75 -13.71 -4.62
C CYS A 118 26.50 -13.47 -3.31
N GLY A 119 25.79 -13.27 -2.19
CA GLY A 119 26.41 -12.98 -0.89
C GLY A 119 26.91 -11.54 -0.71
N GLY A 120 26.78 -10.69 -1.74
CA GLY A 120 27.18 -9.26 -1.67
C GLY A 120 26.27 -8.44 -0.75
N GLY A 121 26.70 -7.23 -0.37
CA GLY A 121 25.86 -6.31 0.41
C GLY A 121 24.71 -5.77 -0.41
N LEU A 122 23.59 -5.43 0.26
CA LEU A 122 22.46 -4.77 -0.39
C LEU A 122 22.50 -3.26 -0.20
N GLU A 123 21.98 -2.53 -1.17
CA GLU A 123 21.79 -1.08 -1.11
C GLU A 123 20.35 -0.69 -1.41
N ALA A 124 19.86 0.30 -0.66
CA ALA A 124 18.57 0.93 -0.91
C ALA A 124 18.71 2.31 -1.51
N THR A 125 17.80 2.68 -2.40
CA THR A 125 17.65 4.02 -2.97
C THR A 125 16.20 4.46 -2.87
N TYR A 126 15.99 5.78 -2.73
CA TYR A 126 14.63 6.33 -2.77
C TYR A 126 14.58 7.47 -3.77
N ARG A 127 13.69 7.34 -4.76
CA ARG A 127 13.48 8.37 -5.79
C ARG A 127 12.06 8.32 -6.34
N ASN A 128 11.44 9.47 -6.56
CA ASN A 128 10.07 9.57 -7.09
C ASN A 128 9.06 8.72 -6.30
N SER A 129 9.11 8.79 -4.97
CA SER A 129 8.27 7.99 -4.07
C SER A 129 8.44 6.47 -4.22
N MET A 130 9.57 6.03 -4.79
CA MET A 130 9.90 4.62 -4.97
C MET A 130 11.12 4.27 -4.14
N LEU A 131 10.96 3.35 -3.19
CA LEU A 131 12.06 2.67 -2.52
C LEU A 131 12.45 1.43 -3.31
N VAL A 132 13.74 1.27 -3.55
CA VAL A 132 14.31 0.13 -4.28
C VAL A 132 15.46 -0.45 -3.47
N VAL A 133 15.45 -1.76 -3.20
CA VAL A 133 16.58 -2.50 -2.62
C VAL A 133 17.17 -3.39 -3.70
N ARG A 134 18.48 -3.26 -3.91
CA ARG A 134 19.19 -3.95 -4.99
C ARG A 134 20.58 -4.38 -4.53
N CYS A 135 21.07 -5.47 -5.10
CA CYS A 135 22.49 -5.83 -4.98
C CYS A 135 23.32 -5.05 -6.00
N PRO A 136 24.32 -4.25 -5.59
CA PRO A 136 25.20 -3.55 -6.54
C PRO A 136 26.15 -4.52 -7.26
N ASP A 137 26.48 -5.69 -6.69
CA ASP A 137 27.46 -6.63 -7.23
C ASP A 137 26.89 -7.46 -8.39
N CYS A 138 25.70 -8.04 -8.23
CA CYS A 138 25.04 -8.85 -9.27
C CYS A 138 23.90 -8.14 -9.99
N GLY A 139 23.45 -6.98 -9.49
CA GLY A 139 22.40 -6.17 -10.10
C GLY A 139 20.98 -6.65 -9.77
N THR A 140 20.81 -7.74 -9.01
CA THR A 140 19.49 -8.28 -8.65
C THR A 140 18.65 -7.27 -7.88
N LEU A 141 17.39 -7.13 -8.29
CA LEU A 141 16.37 -6.35 -7.63
C LEU A 141 15.66 -7.23 -6.59
N HIS A 142 15.77 -6.89 -5.31
CA HIS A 142 15.16 -7.66 -4.21
C HIS A 142 13.86 -7.06 -3.70
N PHE A 143 13.70 -5.73 -3.81
CA PHE A 143 12.49 -5.06 -3.33
C PHE A 143 12.25 -3.76 -4.08
N LYS A 144 10.98 -3.48 -4.36
CA LYS A 144 10.56 -2.23 -5.00
C LYS A 144 9.16 -1.88 -4.52
N TYR A 145 9.02 -0.74 -3.87
CA TYR A 145 7.74 -0.35 -3.30
C TYR A 145 7.51 1.17 -3.35
N HIS A 146 6.27 1.57 -3.62
CA HIS A 146 5.86 2.97 -3.52
C HIS A 146 5.67 3.38 -2.07
N LEU A 147 6.51 4.27 -1.57
CA LEU A 147 6.48 4.77 -0.21
C LEU A 147 6.27 6.29 -0.22
N PRO A 148 5.27 6.82 0.51
CA PRO A 148 5.07 8.27 0.57
C PRO A 148 6.30 9.01 1.10
N PRO A 149 6.63 10.22 0.60
CA PRO A 149 7.81 10.99 1.04
C PRO A 149 7.84 11.28 2.54
N GLY A 150 6.67 11.36 3.18
CA GLY A 150 6.57 11.53 4.63
C GLY A 150 7.30 10.46 5.46
N ALA A 151 7.52 9.27 4.91
CA ALA A 151 8.29 8.20 5.57
C ALA A 151 9.79 8.54 5.68
N ILE A 152 10.33 9.35 4.74
CA ILE A 152 11.75 9.72 4.71
C ILE A 152 12.10 10.80 5.77
N ARG A 153 11.10 11.45 6.36
CA ARG A 153 11.31 12.50 7.38
C ARG A 153 12.01 12.02 8.66
N SER A 154 11.96 10.73 8.95
CA SER A 154 12.68 10.17 10.10
C SER A 154 14.19 10.35 10.00
N ASN A 155 14.73 10.48 8.77
CA ASN A 155 16.16 10.49 8.46
C ASN A 155 16.91 9.29 9.09
N ASP A 156 16.19 8.19 9.27
CA ASP A 156 16.65 6.93 9.81
C ASP A 156 16.43 5.83 8.77
N PRO A 157 17.50 5.29 8.17
CA PRO A 157 17.40 4.26 7.13
C PRO A 157 16.59 3.04 7.56
N ASP A 158 16.78 2.56 8.78
CA ASP A 158 16.10 1.37 9.28
C ASP A 158 14.59 1.62 9.44
N ALA A 159 14.21 2.80 9.93
CA ALA A 159 12.81 3.20 10.03
C ALA A 159 12.15 3.32 8.65
N VAL A 160 12.87 3.78 7.62
CA VAL A 160 12.38 3.87 6.23
C VAL A 160 12.16 2.46 5.65
N LEU A 161 13.15 1.57 5.78
CA LEU A 161 13.05 0.18 5.32
C LEU A 161 11.91 -0.55 6.03
N TRP A 162 11.80 -0.37 7.35
CA TRP A 162 10.72 -0.96 8.13
C TRP A 162 9.33 -0.44 7.70
N ALA A 163 9.18 0.87 7.49
CA ALA A 163 7.92 1.44 7.02
C ALA A 163 7.51 0.86 5.67
N ALA A 164 8.44 0.74 4.71
CA ALA A 164 8.17 0.14 3.41
C ALA A 164 7.78 -1.33 3.52
N ASN A 165 8.49 -2.09 4.38
CA ASN A 165 8.20 -3.48 4.67
C ASN A 165 6.77 -3.67 5.20
N VAL A 166 6.36 -2.88 6.20
CA VAL A 166 5.01 -2.94 6.80
C VAL A 166 3.93 -2.59 5.77
N TYR A 167 4.16 -1.55 4.94
CA TYR A 167 3.20 -1.15 3.92
C TYR A 167 3.08 -2.20 2.81
N ALA A 168 4.18 -2.78 2.36
CA ALA A 168 4.16 -3.85 1.36
C ALA A 168 3.43 -5.09 1.88
N ARG A 169 3.69 -5.51 3.13
CA ARG A 169 2.97 -6.62 3.77
C ARG A 169 1.48 -6.38 3.87
N ARG A 170 1.06 -5.17 4.26
CA ARG A 170 -0.35 -4.77 4.26
C ARG A 170 -0.98 -4.98 2.89
N ASP A 171 -0.29 -4.55 1.83
CA ASP A 171 -0.80 -4.66 0.47
C ASP A 171 -0.85 -6.12 0.00
N LEU A 172 0.19 -6.92 0.30
CA LEU A 172 0.20 -8.36 0.03
C LEU A 172 -0.95 -9.09 0.73
N MET A 173 -1.22 -8.79 1.99
CA MET A 173 -2.38 -9.38 2.71
C MET A 173 -3.71 -9.01 2.07
N THR A 174 -3.88 -7.77 1.59
CA THR A 174 -5.12 -7.35 0.93
C THR A 174 -5.29 -8.02 -0.43
N VAL A 175 -4.23 -8.09 -1.25
CA VAL A 175 -4.32 -8.77 -2.56
C VAL A 175 -4.48 -10.28 -2.43
N ALA A 176 -3.82 -10.92 -1.48
CA ALA A 176 -4.03 -12.35 -1.18
C ALA A 176 -5.48 -12.66 -0.76
N SER A 177 -6.23 -11.64 -0.36
CA SER A 177 -7.66 -11.69 -0.06
C SER A 177 -8.55 -11.18 -1.19
N HIS A 178 -8.02 -11.00 -2.40
CA HIS A 178 -8.69 -10.46 -3.58
C HIS A 178 -9.27 -9.04 -3.40
N VAL A 179 -8.65 -8.23 -2.55
CA VAL A 179 -9.05 -6.84 -2.27
C VAL A 179 -8.00 -5.88 -2.80
N CYS A 180 -8.41 -4.83 -3.50
CA CYS A 180 -7.49 -3.80 -3.98
C CYS A 180 -6.99 -2.93 -2.81
N PRO A 181 -5.67 -2.81 -2.57
CA PRO A 181 -5.12 -2.03 -1.47
C PRO A 181 -5.35 -0.52 -1.61
N THR A 182 -5.69 -0.04 -2.81
CA THR A 182 -5.91 1.38 -3.09
C THR A 182 -7.36 1.81 -2.92
N CYS A 183 -8.33 1.03 -3.42
CA CYS A 183 -9.74 1.44 -3.45
C CYS A 183 -10.71 0.46 -2.79
N ALA A 184 -10.19 -0.64 -2.23
CA ALA A 184 -10.95 -1.71 -1.60
C ALA A 184 -11.98 -2.44 -2.52
N SER A 185 -11.93 -2.19 -3.83
CA SER A 185 -12.70 -2.97 -4.80
C SER A 185 -12.06 -4.33 -5.05
N GLU A 186 -12.72 -5.18 -5.82
CA GLU A 186 -12.20 -6.49 -6.19
C GLU A 186 -10.88 -6.38 -6.97
N MET A 187 -9.93 -7.22 -6.58
CA MET A 187 -8.62 -7.38 -7.23
C MET A 187 -8.59 -8.69 -7.99
N TYR A 188 -8.21 -8.62 -9.26
CA TYR A 188 -8.05 -9.77 -10.13
C TYR A 188 -6.59 -10.15 -10.22
N HIS A 189 -6.34 -11.43 -10.47
CA HIS A 189 -5.00 -12.01 -10.53
C HIS A 189 -4.85 -12.81 -11.81
N ASP A 190 -3.63 -12.83 -12.33
CA ASP A 190 -3.22 -13.72 -13.42
C ASP A 190 -1.87 -14.36 -13.04
N VAL A 191 -1.88 -15.65 -12.74
CA VAL A 191 -0.67 -16.42 -12.48
C VAL A 191 -0.01 -16.72 -13.82
N VAL A 192 1.20 -16.18 -14.00
CA VAL A 192 1.99 -16.26 -15.23
C VAL A 192 3.17 -17.20 -15.01
N PRO A 193 3.19 -18.39 -15.63
CA PRO A 193 4.35 -19.28 -15.60
C PRO A 193 5.62 -18.61 -16.13
N GLU A 194 6.79 -19.08 -15.69
CA GLU A 194 8.10 -18.52 -16.05
C GLU A 194 8.28 -18.34 -17.57
N ASP A 195 7.90 -19.36 -18.35
CA ASP A 195 8.05 -19.38 -19.81
C ASP A 195 6.99 -18.53 -20.55
N GLU A 196 5.98 -18.03 -19.84
CA GLU A 196 4.96 -17.10 -20.36
C GLU A 196 5.24 -15.64 -20.00
N LYS A 197 6.26 -15.36 -19.15
CA LYS A 197 6.61 -13.98 -18.75
C LYS A 197 7.05 -13.12 -19.94
N SER A 198 6.54 -11.91 -20.00
CA SER A 198 7.09 -10.86 -20.89
C SER A 198 8.28 -10.17 -20.24
N SER A 199 9.08 -9.44 -21.02
CA SER A 199 10.20 -8.66 -20.51
C SER A 199 9.80 -7.63 -19.43
N ASP A 200 8.56 -7.18 -19.44
CA ASP A 200 8.04 -6.23 -18.46
C ASP A 200 7.70 -6.90 -17.11
N LEU A 201 7.62 -8.24 -17.10
CA LEU A 201 7.36 -9.06 -15.92
C LEU A 201 8.62 -9.82 -15.45
N GLU A 202 9.79 -9.48 -15.99
CA GLU A 202 11.06 -10.03 -15.52
C GLU A 202 11.31 -9.56 -14.07
N HIS A 203 10.90 -10.41 -13.13
CA HIS A 203 11.29 -10.30 -11.73
C HIS A 203 12.70 -10.88 -11.54
N ALA A 204 13.37 -10.41 -10.53
CA ALA A 204 14.69 -10.90 -10.18
C ALA A 204 14.68 -12.39 -9.80
N THR A 205 13.57 -12.88 -9.28
CA THR A 205 13.43 -14.25 -8.78
C THR A 205 12.92 -15.17 -9.91
N PRO A 206 13.59 -16.31 -10.16
CA PRO A 206 13.07 -17.34 -11.05
C PRO A 206 11.76 -17.92 -10.52
N GLY A 207 10.86 -18.33 -11.42
CA GLY A 207 9.59 -18.94 -11.08
C GLY A 207 8.37 -18.17 -11.55
N PRO A 208 7.14 -18.65 -11.29
CA PRO A 208 5.92 -17.98 -11.72
C PRO A 208 5.72 -16.62 -11.05
N ALA A 209 5.22 -15.65 -11.82
CA ALA A 209 4.79 -14.36 -11.32
C ALA A 209 3.27 -14.30 -11.18
N VAL A 210 2.79 -13.34 -10.41
CA VAL A 210 1.37 -13.00 -10.34
C VAL A 210 1.19 -11.55 -10.74
N VAL A 211 0.35 -11.31 -11.74
CA VAL A 211 -0.09 -9.98 -12.13
C VAL A 211 -1.37 -9.65 -11.37
N HIS A 212 -1.37 -8.55 -10.67
CA HIS A 212 -2.51 -8.04 -9.90
C HIS A 212 -3.09 -6.82 -10.61
N HIS A 213 -4.41 -6.80 -10.84
CA HIS A 213 -5.06 -5.64 -11.45
C HIS A 213 -6.44 -5.38 -10.87
N CYS A 214 -6.76 -4.12 -10.68
CA CYS A 214 -8.07 -3.66 -10.25
C CYS A 214 -8.85 -3.09 -11.44
N SER A 215 -10.05 -3.61 -11.73
CA SER A 215 -10.87 -3.13 -12.84
C SER A 215 -11.42 -1.71 -12.60
N TYR A 216 -11.53 -1.29 -11.35
CA TYR A 216 -12.08 0.01 -10.95
C TYR A 216 -11.04 1.14 -10.98
N CYS A 217 -10.02 1.10 -10.10
CA CYS A 217 -9.03 2.19 -9.99
C CYS A 217 -7.80 2.01 -10.88
N LYS A 218 -7.72 0.90 -11.62
CA LYS A 218 -6.60 0.55 -12.51
C LYS A 218 -5.27 0.38 -11.78
N ASN A 219 -5.30 0.15 -10.46
CA ASN A 219 -4.10 -0.27 -9.76
C ASN A 219 -3.56 -1.56 -10.38
N PHE A 220 -2.26 -1.56 -10.67
CA PHE A 220 -1.59 -2.66 -11.36
C PHE A 220 -0.18 -2.81 -10.79
N PHE A 221 0.20 -4.04 -10.45
CA PHE A 221 1.55 -4.42 -10.06
C PHE A 221 1.72 -5.94 -10.17
N SER A 222 2.94 -6.42 -9.98
CA SER A 222 3.25 -7.83 -10.00
C SER A 222 4.09 -8.23 -8.79
N THR A 223 3.97 -9.49 -8.40
CA THR A 223 4.72 -10.13 -7.31
C THR A 223 5.19 -11.50 -7.77
N ASP A 224 6.12 -12.10 -7.05
CA ASP A 224 6.39 -13.52 -7.18
C ASP A 224 5.24 -14.34 -6.56
N LEU A 225 4.98 -15.51 -7.12
CA LEU A 225 3.85 -16.35 -6.66
C LEU A 225 3.98 -16.74 -5.17
N PRO A 226 5.13 -17.23 -4.67
CA PRO A 226 5.27 -17.53 -3.25
C PRO A 226 5.08 -16.32 -2.35
N GLU A 227 5.58 -15.14 -2.76
CA GLU A 227 5.51 -13.91 -1.98
C GLU A 227 4.07 -13.53 -1.61
N VAL A 228 3.14 -13.62 -2.55
CA VAL A 228 1.73 -13.33 -2.27
C VAL A 228 1.03 -14.49 -1.56
N LEU A 229 1.38 -15.75 -1.88
CA LEU A 229 0.75 -16.92 -1.27
C LEU A 229 1.06 -17.08 0.22
N VAL A 230 2.23 -16.65 0.70
CA VAL A 230 2.55 -16.62 2.14
C VAL A 230 1.44 -15.93 2.95
N TYR A 231 0.79 -14.92 2.38
CA TYR A 231 -0.30 -14.17 3.04
C TYR A 231 -1.69 -14.75 2.78
N HIS A 232 -1.79 -15.85 2.01
CA HIS A 232 -3.07 -16.51 1.83
C HIS A 232 -3.50 -17.21 3.12
N ARG A 233 -4.81 -17.20 3.40
CA ARG A 233 -5.41 -17.74 4.64
C ARG A 233 -5.09 -19.22 4.91
N GLU A 234 -4.77 -19.99 3.89
CA GLU A 234 -4.41 -21.41 4.01
C GLU A 234 -2.91 -21.58 4.33
N VAL A 235 -2.05 -20.64 3.92
CA VAL A 235 -0.58 -20.72 4.04
C VAL A 235 -0.09 -20.00 5.29
N LEU A 236 -0.56 -18.78 5.53
CA LEU A 236 -0.06 -17.92 6.61
C LEU A 236 -0.07 -18.60 8.00
N PRO A 237 -1.14 -19.32 8.41
CA PRO A 237 -1.13 -20.01 9.71
C PRO A 237 -0.08 -21.12 9.81
N PHE A 238 0.22 -21.81 8.69
CA PHE A 238 1.23 -22.84 8.64
C PHE A 238 2.63 -22.29 8.81
N VAL A 239 2.99 -21.29 8.00
CA VAL A 239 4.34 -20.71 8.04
C VAL A 239 4.56 -19.92 9.33
N ALA A 240 3.61 -19.10 9.77
CA ALA A 240 3.75 -18.28 10.98
C ALA A 240 3.81 -19.09 12.30
N ALA A 241 3.31 -20.32 12.32
CA ALA A 241 3.38 -21.18 13.49
C ALA A 241 4.81 -21.63 13.78
N SER A 242 5.62 -21.79 12.75
CA SER A 242 7.01 -22.29 12.84
C SER A 242 8.04 -21.18 12.68
N GLU A 243 7.70 -20.15 11.90
CA GLU A 243 8.56 -19.01 11.62
C GLU A 243 7.87 -17.69 12.00
N PRO A 244 7.70 -17.40 13.32
CA PRO A 244 7.02 -16.17 13.77
C PRO A 244 7.75 -14.90 13.29
N GLU A 245 9.06 -14.97 13.04
CA GLU A 245 9.85 -13.89 12.46
C GLU A 245 9.43 -13.53 11.04
N LEU A 246 8.77 -14.42 10.30
CA LEU A 246 8.23 -14.14 8.98
C LEU A 246 7.42 -12.84 8.92
N LEU A 247 6.72 -12.50 9.99
CA LEU A 247 5.90 -11.29 10.08
C LEU A 247 6.70 -10.04 10.49
N THR A 248 7.93 -10.22 10.95
CA THR A 248 8.79 -9.15 11.46
C THR A 248 10.03 -8.92 10.63
N ASP A 249 10.50 -9.92 9.88
CA ASP A 249 11.68 -9.79 9.03
C ASP A 249 11.38 -8.94 7.79
N LEU A 250 12.43 -8.46 7.13
CA LEU A 250 12.30 -7.74 5.88
C LEU A 250 11.88 -8.70 4.75
N LEU A 251 10.94 -8.30 3.91
CA LEU A 251 10.34 -9.17 2.88
C LEU A 251 11.38 -9.87 2.01
N TRP A 252 12.47 -9.20 1.66
CA TRP A 252 13.54 -9.77 0.84
C TRP A 252 14.50 -10.70 1.58
N THR A 253 14.31 -10.93 2.89
CA THR A 253 15.05 -11.91 3.67
C THR A 253 14.23 -13.15 4.01
N VAL A 254 12.94 -13.14 3.66
CA VAL A 254 12.02 -14.24 3.93
C VAL A 254 12.13 -15.30 2.83
N ASP A 255 12.55 -16.50 3.22
CA ASP A 255 12.64 -17.67 2.35
C ASP A 255 11.68 -18.76 2.87
N ALA A 256 10.40 -18.60 2.59
CA ALA A 256 9.36 -19.56 3.03
C ALA A 256 9.10 -20.69 2.03
N CYS A 257 9.78 -20.68 0.87
CA CYS A 257 9.52 -21.61 -0.24
C CYS A 257 10.80 -21.88 -1.03
N ASP A 258 11.04 -23.14 -1.36
CA ASP A 258 12.05 -23.49 -2.37
C ASP A 258 11.51 -23.18 -3.79
N HIS A 259 11.95 -22.06 -4.36
CA HIS A 259 11.55 -21.63 -5.71
C HIS A 259 11.84 -22.69 -6.78
N ALA A 260 12.88 -23.51 -6.62
CA ALA A 260 13.22 -24.59 -7.55
C ALA A 260 12.25 -25.76 -7.49
N ALA A 261 11.51 -25.89 -6.41
CA ALA A 261 10.51 -26.96 -6.23
C ALA A 261 9.10 -26.55 -6.71
N ILE A 262 8.90 -25.32 -7.17
CA ILE A 262 7.63 -24.88 -7.76
C ILE A 262 7.41 -25.62 -9.09
N THR A 263 6.22 -26.23 -9.26
CA THR A 263 5.89 -27.00 -10.47
C THR A 263 4.66 -26.44 -11.17
N VAL A 264 4.68 -26.49 -12.51
CA VAL A 264 3.49 -26.25 -13.33
C VAL A 264 2.90 -27.62 -13.67
N ASP A 265 1.93 -28.09 -12.89
CA ASP A 265 1.40 -29.46 -12.99
C ASP A 265 0.49 -29.61 -14.19
N GLN A 266 -0.23 -28.54 -14.55
CA GLN A 266 -1.16 -28.55 -15.69
C GLN A 266 -1.23 -27.17 -16.33
N ARG A 267 -1.39 -27.12 -17.66
CA ARG A 267 -1.48 -25.85 -18.41
C ARG A 267 -2.88 -25.49 -18.90
N GLY A 268 -3.77 -26.45 -18.95
CA GLY A 268 -5.14 -26.21 -19.41
C GLY A 268 -6.18 -27.09 -18.69
N PRO A 269 -6.84 -26.61 -17.63
CA PRO A 269 -6.65 -25.33 -16.91
C PRO A 269 -5.32 -25.28 -16.15
N LEU A 270 -4.77 -24.07 -15.96
CA LEU A 270 -3.49 -23.90 -15.27
C LEU A 270 -3.58 -24.41 -13.82
N ARG A 271 -2.56 -25.17 -13.40
CA ARG A 271 -2.30 -25.59 -12.03
C ARG A 271 -0.81 -25.41 -11.73
N VAL A 272 -0.53 -24.70 -10.66
CA VAL A 272 0.84 -24.45 -10.18
C VAL A 272 0.90 -24.83 -8.71
N SER A 273 1.80 -25.75 -8.36
CA SER A 273 2.03 -26.18 -6.99
C SER A 273 3.26 -25.51 -6.40
N VAL A 274 3.09 -24.96 -5.20
CA VAL A 274 4.11 -24.25 -4.43
C VAL A 274 4.28 -24.94 -3.09
N PRO A 275 5.46 -25.52 -2.80
CA PRO A 275 5.75 -26.16 -1.53
C PRO A 275 6.21 -25.10 -0.50
N PHE A 276 5.56 -25.06 0.64
CA PHE A 276 5.98 -24.29 1.80
C PHE A 276 6.52 -25.25 2.87
N SER A 277 7.67 -24.94 3.42
CA SER A 277 8.31 -25.76 4.46
C SER A 277 8.37 -25.01 5.78
N ALA A 278 8.07 -25.70 6.89
CA ALA A 278 8.08 -25.11 8.22
C ALA A 278 8.32 -26.22 9.28
N ASP A 279 9.40 -26.12 10.09
CA ASP A 279 9.76 -27.07 11.16
C ASP A 279 9.87 -28.54 10.74
N GLY A 280 10.17 -28.80 9.48
CA GLY A 280 10.27 -30.16 8.92
C GLY A 280 8.95 -30.72 8.37
N ASP A 281 7.84 -30.02 8.53
CA ASP A 281 6.57 -30.28 7.83
C ASP A 281 6.58 -29.54 6.48
N GLN A 282 5.81 -30.04 5.51
CA GLN A 282 5.62 -29.42 4.22
C GLN A 282 4.12 -29.21 3.94
N LEU A 283 3.77 -28.06 3.38
CA LEU A 283 2.44 -27.73 2.87
C LEU A 283 2.56 -27.45 1.37
N ASP A 284 2.03 -28.33 0.54
CA ASP A 284 1.90 -28.11 -0.90
C ASP A 284 0.60 -27.39 -1.19
N VAL A 285 0.69 -26.27 -1.90
CA VAL A 285 -0.44 -25.40 -2.23
C VAL A 285 -0.56 -25.30 -3.74
N THR A 286 -1.66 -25.83 -4.29
CA THR A 286 -1.94 -25.73 -5.73
C THR A 286 -2.91 -24.59 -6.01
N VAL A 287 -2.52 -23.72 -6.93
CA VAL A 287 -3.36 -22.58 -7.38
C VAL A 287 -3.71 -22.70 -8.85
N ASP A 288 -4.80 -22.05 -9.23
CA ASP A 288 -5.17 -21.84 -10.62
C ASP A 288 -4.67 -20.49 -11.16
N ARG A 289 -4.99 -20.19 -12.43
CA ARG A 289 -4.58 -18.93 -13.08
C ARG A 289 -5.10 -17.68 -12.36
N SER A 290 -6.22 -17.76 -11.66
CA SER A 290 -6.80 -16.64 -10.92
C SER A 290 -6.29 -16.51 -9.48
N LEU A 291 -5.20 -17.22 -9.11
CA LEU A 291 -4.65 -17.30 -7.76
C LEU A 291 -5.62 -17.94 -6.75
N THR A 292 -6.60 -18.69 -7.21
CA THR A 292 -7.48 -19.44 -6.33
C THR A 292 -6.78 -20.72 -5.87
N VAL A 293 -6.68 -20.92 -4.56
CA VAL A 293 -6.19 -22.20 -4.00
C VAL A 293 -7.22 -23.27 -4.29
N VAL A 294 -6.83 -24.29 -5.04
CA VAL A 294 -7.68 -25.39 -5.47
C VAL A 294 -7.41 -26.68 -4.71
N GLU A 295 -6.22 -26.81 -4.15
CA GLU A 295 -5.79 -27.98 -3.37
C GLU A 295 -4.72 -27.59 -2.36
N THR A 296 -4.71 -28.25 -1.21
CA THR A 296 -3.65 -28.17 -0.20
C THR A 296 -3.38 -29.57 0.33
N GLU A 297 -2.09 -29.97 0.37
CA GLU A 297 -1.65 -31.23 0.96
C GLU A 297 -0.57 -30.97 2.00
N ARG A 298 -0.68 -31.60 3.19
CA ARG A 298 0.31 -31.49 4.25
C ARG A 298 1.03 -32.83 4.44
N HIS A 299 2.37 -32.77 4.47
CA HIS A 299 3.27 -33.93 4.60
C HIS A 299 4.09 -33.86 5.87
#